data_f0bcd4a741db3bfb6a6ef72f6c99f2fd
#
_entry.id   f0bcd4a741db3bfb6a6ef72f6c99f2fd
#
_cell.length_a   1.000
_cell.length_b   1.000
_cell.length_c   1.000
_cell.angle_alpha   90.00
_cell.angle_beta   90.00
_cell.angle_gamma   90.00
#
_symmetry.space_group_name_H-M   'P 1'
#
loop_
_entity.id
_entity.type
_entity.pdbx_description
1 polymer ?
#
loop_
_entity_poly.entity_id
_entity_poly.type
_entity_poly.pdbx_seq_one_letter_code
_entity_poly.pdbx_strand_id
1 'polypeptide(L)'
;MENQPTVDVIEQIKDIPIYQQSIAERFFPILEKPAIALDFPDNWMTPRLAAALRTGEAEFVLSTGTHHARMHIIRPPYFLLNSYYQLWSQHPDIGFTWQQQCQRVSLTTVLATEHVARVNARKYGKRTIETASSATRRLDARTTYLNQKLDPAQWERADIERMLDDIEAARHCHPHGFYHLDCSSYHLAHFILKVAQYGLGARFPKPASIIHAYEYTPANVRWFLLENFSCPLIDLFGSTELGYLYYNDRHGNYSPFLDKMRLELVPFATSNTIFSMIVSSVRNPYMPLIRYRSGDCVQTVDGSADPEKIVRFCGREKEMLRASHGIVSQADFDDLICGASPNIFVYQLHPEAKWQACLHYTTFNGAPLLPREAADLQRRIQEATGMDCTPLHRTHIDIGKSGKYAWLAKK
;
A
#
# COMPACT_ATOMS: atom_id res chain seq x y z
N MET A 1 -9.71 -13.58 -28.38
CA MET A 1 -10.62 -12.40 -28.46
C MET A 1 -11.09 -11.89 -27.10
N GLU A 2 -10.79 -12.59 -25.99
CA GLU A 2 -11.26 -12.23 -24.63
C GLU A 2 -10.62 -10.97 -24.01
N ASN A 3 -9.52 -10.49 -24.55
CA ASN A 3 -8.73 -9.39 -23.93
C ASN A 3 -8.78 -8.06 -24.68
N GLN A 4 -9.80 -7.88 -25.53
CA GLN A 4 -9.97 -6.60 -26.23
C GLN A 4 -10.79 -5.60 -25.39
N PRO A 5 -10.41 -4.31 -25.38
CA PRO A 5 -11.23 -3.26 -24.80
C PRO A 5 -12.59 -3.18 -25.47
N THR A 6 -13.61 -2.80 -24.70
CA THR A 6 -14.94 -2.51 -25.25
C THR A 6 -14.93 -1.30 -26.16
N VAL A 7 -15.96 -1.15 -26.98
CA VAL A 7 -16.12 0.01 -27.89
C VAL A 7 -16.01 1.32 -27.11
N ASP A 8 -16.68 1.41 -25.95
CA ASP A 8 -16.64 2.61 -25.11
C ASP A 8 -15.23 2.93 -24.57
N VAL A 9 -14.43 1.93 -24.27
CA VAL A 9 -13.04 2.10 -23.86
C VAL A 9 -12.20 2.58 -25.05
N ILE A 10 -12.39 2.00 -26.25
CA ILE A 10 -11.69 2.42 -27.46
C ILE A 10 -11.99 3.89 -27.79
N GLU A 11 -13.24 4.32 -27.67
CA GLU A 11 -13.62 5.73 -27.86
C GLU A 11 -12.90 6.68 -26.88
N GLN A 12 -12.66 6.23 -25.64
CA GLN A 12 -11.96 7.05 -24.65
C GLN A 12 -10.44 7.16 -24.90
N ILE A 13 -9.84 6.20 -25.59
CA ILE A 13 -8.38 6.14 -25.80
C ILE A 13 -7.96 6.45 -27.25
N LYS A 14 -8.92 6.62 -28.17
CA LYS A 14 -8.66 6.74 -29.62
C LYS A 14 -7.72 7.87 -30.01
N ASP A 15 -7.68 8.95 -29.24
CA ASP A 15 -6.83 10.12 -29.52
C ASP A 15 -5.49 10.08 -28.78
N ILE A 16 -5.23 9.05 -27.95
CA ILE A 16 -4.02 8.95 -27.16
C ILE A 16 -2.91 8.27 -27.99
N PRO A 17 -1.77 8.95 -28.21
CA PRO A 17 -0.75 8.48 -29.14
C PRO A 17 -0.24 7.05 -28.87
N ILE A 18 0.00 6.68 -27.61
CA ILE A 18 0.50 5.33 -27.24
C ILE A 18 -0.42 4.19 -27.70
N TYR A 19 -1.71 4.44 -27.94
CA TYR A 19 -2.68 3.42 -28.33
C TYR A 19 -3.00 3.38 -29.83
N GLN A 20 -2.49 4.30 -30.64
CA GLN A 20 -2.83 4.41 -32.07
C GLN A 20 -2.54 3.12 -32.85
N GLN A 21 -1.35 2.55 -32.65
CA GLN A 21 -0.98 1.30 -33.29
C GLN A 21 -1.86 0.14 -32.80
N SER A 22 -2.08 0.02 -31.50
CA SER A 22 -2.89 -1.05 -30.92
C SER A 22 -4.34 -1.03 -31.44
N ILE A 23 -4.90 0.17 -31.63
CA ILE A 23 -6.24 0.35 -32.19
C ILE A 23 -6.26 -0.07 -33.67
N ALA A 24 -5.28 0.39 -34.48
CA ALA A 24 -5.19 0.05 -35.89
C ALA A 24 -5.03 -1.45 -36.12
N GLU A 25 -4.19 -2.10 -35.32
CA GLU A 25 -3.92 -3.53 -35.40
C GLU A 25 -5.00 -4.39 -34.69
N ARG A 26 -5.91 -3.77 -33.96
CA ARG A 26 -6.89 -4.45 -33.09
C ARG A 26 -6.25 -5.44 -32.11
N PHE A 27 -5.06 -5.07 -31.63
CA PHE A 27 -4.29 -5.88 -30.70
C PHE A 27 -3.67 -4.99 -29.60
N PHE A 28 -3.96 -5.31 -28.34
CA PHE A 28 -3.43 -4.60 -27.18
C PHE A 28 -2.42 -5.49 -26.46
N PRO A 29 -1.12 -5.28 -26.62
CA PRO A 29 -0.10 -5.99 -25.86
C PRO A 29 -0.16 -5.62 -24.37
N ILE A 30 0.48 -6.44 -23.53
CA ILE A 30 0.67 -6.07 -22.12
C ILE A 30 1.55 -4.81 -22.06
N LEU A 31 1.03 -3.76 -21.43
CA LEU A 31 1.70 -2.49 -21.29
C LEU A 31 2.65 -2.52 -20.09
N GLU A 32 3.93 -2.38 -20.34
CA GLU A 32 5.01 -2.38 -19.35
C GLU A 32 5.45 -0.94 -19.00
N LYS A 33 5.98 -0.74 -17.79
CA LYS A 33 6.48 0.58 -17.33
C LYS A 33 7.48 1.24 -18.28
N PRO A 34 8.44 0.53 -18.90
CA PRO A 34 9.34 1.13 -19.87
C PRO A 34 8.63 1.72 -21.09
N ALA A 35 7.59 1.03 -21.60
CA ALA A 35 6.79 1.53 -22.72
C ALA A 35 6.00 2.80 -22.36
N ILE A 36 5.52 2.89 -21.10
CA ILE A 36 4.84 4.08 -20.59
C ILE A 36 5.79 5.27 -20.49
N ALA A 37 7.05 5.02 -20.12
CA ALA A 37 8.06 6.05 -19.93
C ALA A 37 8.70 6.53 -21.25
N LEU A 38 8.61 5.72 -22.30
CA LEU A 38 9.12 6.08 -23.63
C LEU A 38 8.34 7.30 -24.14
N ASP A 39 9.07 8.34 -24.55
CA ASP A 39 8.51 9.60 -25.08
C ASP A 39 7.46 10.26 -24.15
N PHE A 40 7.60 10.05 -22.83
CA PHE A 40 6.73 10.72 -21.86
C PHE A 40 7.08 12.22 -21.74
N PRO A 41 6.11 13.15 -21.76
CA PRO A 41 4.66 12.94 -21.77
C PRO A 41 4.01 12.88 -23.16
N ASP A 42 4.78 13.00 -24.26
CA ASP A 42 4.26 13.21 -25.61
C ASP A 42 3.41 12.03 -26.09
N ASN A 43 3.77 10.80 -25.70
CA ASN A 43 2.99 9.59 -25.99
C ASN A 43 1.60 9.55 -25.30
N TRP A 44 1.32 10.47 -24.38
CA TRP A 44 0.03 10.65 -23.70
C TRP A 44 -0.68 11.95 -24.08
N MET A 45 0.04 12.87 -24.78
CA MET A 45 -0.45 14.23 -25.00
C MET A 45 -1.58 14.28 -26.02
N THR A 46 -2.73 14.75 -25.55
CA THR A 46 -3.90 15.06 -26.39
C THR A 46 -4.29 16.53 -26.21
N PRO A 47 -5.07 17.15 -27.12
CA PRO A 47 -5.59 18.50 -26.92
C PRO A 47 -6.38 18.65 -25.60
N ARG A 48 -7.15 17.62 -25.23
CA ARG A 48 -7.87 17.56 -23.95
C ARG A 48 -6.92 17.59 -22.75
N LEU A 49 -5.88 16.76 -22.77
CA LEU A 49 -4.90 16.72 -21.69
C LEU A 49 -4.13 18.03 -21.58
N ALA A 50 -3.70 18.60 -22.70
CA ALA A 50 -3.01 19.90 -22.73
C ALA A 50 -3.87 21.04 -22.13
N ALA A 51 -5.18 21.03 -22.39
CA ALA A 51 -6.12 21.95 -21.77
C ALA A 51 -6.22 21.72 -20.26
N ALA A 52 -6.41 20.47 -19.82
CA ALA A 52 -6.53 20.10 -18.41
C ALA A 52 -5.28 20.43 -17.58
N LEU A 53 -4.08 20.28 -18.15
CA LEU A 53 -2.84 20.69 -17.51
C LEU A 53 -2.76 22.22 -17.31
N ARG A 54 -3.24 23.01 -18.28
CA ARG A 54 -3.27 24.48 -18.17
C ARG A 54 -4.29 24.95 -17.12
N THR A 55 -5.43 24.28 -16.97
CA THR A 55 -6.47 24.64 -16.02
C THR A 55 -6.23 24.04 -14.61
N GLY A 56 -5.24 23.14 -14.46
CA GLY A 56 -4.99 22.42 -13.20
C GLY A 56 -5.95 21.27 -12.92
N GLU A 57 -6.76 20.87 -13.91
CA GLU A 57 -7.61 19.67 -13.83
C GLU A 57 -6.81 18.36 -13.94
N ALA A 58 -5.61 18.44 -14.47
CA ALA A 58 -4.63 17.36 -14.48
C ALA A 58 -3.31 17.81 -13.86
N GLU A 59 -2.55 16.86 -13.31
CA GLU A 59 -1.24 17.09 -12.71
C GLU A 59 -0.26 15.96 -13.05
N PHE A 60 1.03 16.32 -13.09
CA PHE A 60 2.11 15.33 -13.11
C PHE A 60 2.46 14.90 -11.69
N VAL A 61 2.56 13.59 -11.47
CA VAL A 61 3.04 13.00 -10.21
C VAL A 61 4.04 11.89 -10.49
N LEU A 62 4.92 11.65 -9.53
CA LEU A 62 5.77 10.46 -9.53
C LEU A 62 5.14 9.38 -8.65
N SER A 63 5.12 8.15 -9.13
CA SER A 63 4.70 7.02 -8.30
C SER A 63 5.63 6.87 -7.09
N THR A 64 5.08 6.39 -5.98
CA THR A 64 5.83 6.15 -4.73
C THR A 64 6.73 4.92 -4.78
N GLY A 65 6.97 4.35 -5.96
CA GLY A 65 7.73 3.12 -6.15
C GLY A 65 9.02 3.07 -5.33
N THR A 66 9.22 1.97 -4.63
CA THR A 66 10.34 1.74 -3.70
C THR A 66 11.71 1.57 -4.39
N HIS A 67 11.73 1.52 -5.72
CA HIS A 67 12.95 1.27 -6.52
C HIS A 67 13.00 2.22 -7.72
N HIS A 68 14.14 2.29 -8.41
CA HIS A 68 14.47 3.15 -9.56
C HIS A 68 13.44 3.20 -10.72
N ALA A 69 12.34 2.49 -10.60
CA ALA A 69 11.20 2.50 -11.51
C ALA A 69 10.06 3.41 -11.01
N ARG A 70 10.39 4.64 -10.60
CA ARG A 70 9.33 5.64 -10.41
C ARG A 70 8.74 5.95 -11.78
N MET A 71 7.43 5.76 -11.89
CA MET A 71 6.69 6.08 -13.10
C MET A 71 6.14 7.50 -13.00
N HIS A 72 6.31 8.27 -14.05
CA HIS A 72 5.58 9.52 -14.22
C HIS A 72 4.11 9.20 -14.52
N ILE A 73 3.22 9.87 -13.83
CA ILE A 73 1.77 9.67 -13.92
C ILE A 73 1.12 11.02 -14.18
N ILE A 74 0.14 11.02 -15.06
CA ILE A 74 -0.74 12.17 -15.30
C ILE A 74 -2.11 11.78 -14.74
N ARG A 75 -2.66 12.57 -13.83
CA ARG A 75 -3.93 12.24 -13.19
C ARG A 75 -4.67 13.48 -12.70
N PRO A 76 -5.97 13.38 -12.41
CA PRO A 76 -6.68 14.45 -11.71
C PRO A 76 -6.07 14.69 -10.31
N PRO A 77 -6.09 15.91 -9.80
CA PRO A 77 -5.82 16.18 -8.40
C PRO A 77 -6.73 15.35 -7.49
N TYR A 78 -6.19 14.91 -6.34
CA TYR A 78 -6.91 14.08 -5.37
C TYR A 78 -7.37 12.70 -5.86
N PHE A 79 -6.87 12.20 -6.97
CA PHE A 79 -7.28 10.92 -7.56
C PHE A 79 -7.30 9.77 -6.54
N LEU A 80 -6.21 9.58 -5.76
CA LEU A 80 -6.16 8.55 -4.72
C LEU A 80 -7.11 8.82 -3.55
N LEU A 81 -7.23 10.08 -3.13
CA LEU A 81 -8.11 10.45 -2.03
C LEU A 81 -9.58 10.22 -2.39
N ASN A 82 -9.97 10.58 -3.62
CA ASN A 82 -11.31 10.34 -4.12
C ASN A 82 -11.62 8.84 -4.23
N SER A 83 -10.63 8.04 -4.70
CA SER A 83 -10.74 6.58 -4.73
C SER A 83 -10.91 5.99 -3.33
N TYR A 84 -10.18 6.52 -2.34
CA TYR A 84 -10.30 6.13 -0.94
C TYR A 84 -11.69 6.46 -0.38
N TYR A 85 -12.17 7.68 -0.58
CA TYR A 85 -13.48 8.10 -0.08
C TYR A 85 -14.63 7.32 -0.71
N GLN A 86 -14.53 7.02 -2.01
CA GLN A 86 -15.52 6.19 -2.69
C GLN A 86 -15.57 4.80 -2.06
N LEU A 87 -14.42 4.16 -1.86
CA LEU A 87 -14.36 2.85 -1.23
C LEU A 87 -14.86 2.90 0.22
N TRP A 88 -14.36 3.82 1.04
CA TRP A 88 -14.80 3.97 2.43
C TRP A 88 -16.32 4.16 2.55
N SER A 89 -16.92 4.98 1.67
CA SER A 89 -18.36 5.23 1.68
C SER A 89 -19.21 4.01 1.29
N GLN A 90 -18.69 3.12 0.45
CA GLN A 90 -19.39 1.97 -0.10
C GLN A 90 -19.10 0.65 0.62
N HIS A 91 -18.05 0.60 1.44
CA HIS A 91 -17.62 -0.63 2.10
C HIS A 91 -18.68 -1.11 3.13
N PRO A 92 -19.10 -2.39 3.09
CA PRO A 92 -20.20 -2.89 3.92
C PRO A 92 -19.92 -2.81 5.43
N ASP A 93 -18.68 -3.05 5.86
CA ASP A 93 -18.33 -3.11 7.28
C ASP A 93 -17.99 -1.75 7.90
N ILE A 94 -17.55 -0.77 7.12
CA ILE A 94 -17.04 0.52 7.64
C ILE A 94 -17.75 1.74 7.06
N GLY A 95 -18.60 1.59 6.03
CA GLY A 95 -19.33 2.67 5.39
C GLY A 95 -20.23 3.46 6.35
N PHE A 96 -20.62 2.84 7.48
CA PHE A 96 -21.37 3.54 8.52
C PHE A 96 -20.60 4.73 9.10
N THR A 97 -19.27 4.64 9.26
CA THR A 97 -18.45 5.74 9.75
C THR A 97 -18.37 6.90 8.76
N TRP A 98 -18.45 6.59 7.44
CA TRP A 98 -18.62 7.61 6.42
C TRP A 98 -19.99 8.29 6.52
N GLN A 99 -21.06 7.53 6.60
CA GLN A 99 -22.44 8.04 6.68
C GLN A 99 -22.66 8.92 7.92
N GLN A 100 -22.04 8.54 9.04
CA GLN A 100 -22.08 9.29 10.30
C GLN A 100 -21.09 10.48 10.33
N GLN A 101 -20.44 10.79 9.22
CA GLN A 101 -19.50 11.91 9.10
C GLN A 101 -18.35 11.90 10.11
N CYS A 102 -17.88 10.70 10.47
CA CYS A 102 -16.72 10.56 11.35
C CYS A 102 -15.49 11.29 10.80
N GLN A 103 -14.72 11.90 11.67
CA GLN A 103 -13.40 12.43 11.32
C GLN A 103 -12.47 11.28 10.92
N ARG A 104 -11.63 11.52 9.90
CA ARG A 104 -10.55 10.64 9.49
C ARG A 104 -9.24 11.14 10.09
N VAL A 105 -8.59 10.32 10.88
CA VAL A 105 -7.20 10.52 11.30
C VAL A 105 -6.30 9.58 10.51
N SER A 106 -5.19 10.08 10.00
CA SER A 106 -4.36 9.38 9.05
C SER A 106 -2.92 9.25 9.55
N LEU A 107 -2.45 8.01 9.68
CA LEU A 107 -1.11 7.63 10.12
C LEU A 107 -0.40 6.89 8.99
N THR A 108 0.21 7.62 8.07
CA THR A 108 0.61 7.12 6.75
C THR A 108 2.12 7.02 6.57
N THR A 109 2.51 6.43 5.45
CA THR A 109 3.91 6.36 4.98
C THR A 109 4.40 7.66 4.32
N VAL A 110 3.64 8.76 4.42
CA VAL A 110 3.97 10.08 3.86
C VAL A 110 3.92 11.11 4.97
N LEU A 111 4.87 12.04 4.99
CA LEU A 111 4.86 13.12 5.97
C LEU A 111 3.60 13.99 5.81
N ALA A 112 2.91 14.19 6.92
CA ALA A 112 1.69 14.99 6.97
C ALA A 112 1.88 16.38 6.40
N THR A 113 2.93 17.07 6.82
CA THR A 113 3.28 18.43 6.39
C THR A 113 3.51 18.52 4.90
N GLU A 114 4.23 17.57 4.30
CA GLU A 114 4.46 17.55 2.84
C GLU A 114 3.18 17.32 2.04
N HIS A 115 2.33 16.42 2.53
CA HIS A 115 1.07 16.12 1.85
C HIS A 115 0.12 17.31 1.91
N VAL A 116 -0.09 17.87 3.09
CA VAL A 116 -0.97 19.03 3.31
C VAL A 116 -0.44 20.28 2.59
N ALA A 117 0.88 20.54 2.63
CA ALA A 117 1.48 21.64 1.89
C ALA A 117 1.27 21.51 0.37
N ARG A 118 1.37 20.30 -0.17
CA ARG A 118 1.12 20.01 -1.58
C ARG A 118 -0.33 20.28 -1.99
N VAL A 119 -1.27 19.88 -1.13
CA VAL A 119 -2.70 20.13 -1.33
C VAL A 119 -3.02 21.61 -1.23
N ASN A 120 -2.50 22.32 -0.23
CA ASN A 120 -2.70 23.75 -0.04
C ASN A 120 -2.09 24.58 -1.17
N ALA A 121 -0.92 24.18 -1.68
CA ALA A 121 -0.29 24.84 -2.83
C ALA A 121 -1.21 24.80 -4.07
N ARG A 122 -1.95 23.70 -4.27
CA ARG A 122 -2.94 23.60 -5.34
C ARG A 122 -4.16 24.49 -5.13
N LYS A 123 -4.70 24.52 -3.90
CA LYS A 123 -5.89 25.31 -3.58
C LYS A 123 -5.64 26.81 -3.60
N TYR A 124 -4.47 27.25 -3.14
CA TYR A 124 -4.20 28.66 -2.85
C TYR A 124 -3.00 29.24 -3.59
N GLY A 125 -2.36 28.47 -4.48
CA GLY A 125 -1.19 28.90 -5.23
C GLY A 125 0.07 29.21 -4.40
N LYS A 126 0.06 28.89 -3.10
CA LYS A 126 1.15 29.17 -2.16
C LYS A 126 1.72 27.87 -1.59
N ARG A 127 3.05 27.72 -1.66
CA ARG A 127 3.80 26.69 -0.96
C ARG A 127 4.30 27.26 0.37
N THR A 128 3.52 27.17 1.41
CA THR A 128 3.98 27.45 2.78
C THR A 128 4.15 26.12 3.51
N ILE A 129 5.37 25.75 3.82
CA ILE A 129 5.69 24.64 4.71
C ILE A 129 5.96 25.28 6.08
N GLU A 130 4.92 25.57 6.83
CA GLU A 130 5.04 25.87 8.25
C GLU A 130 4.95 24.56 9.02
N THR A 131 6.05 24.17 9.65
CA THR A 131 6.21 22.85 10.26
C THR A 131 5.56 22.70 11.64
N ALA A 132 5.05 23.76 12.27
CA ALA A 132 4.67 23.74 13.68
C ALA A 132 3.17 23.84 13.98
N SER A 133 2.31 24.25 13.05
CA SER A 133 0.89 24.47 13.37
C SER A 133 0.01 23.25 13.05
N SER A 134 -1.05 23.05 13.83
CA SER A 134 -2.07 22.00 13.55
C SER A 134 -2.69 22.17 12.17
N ALA A 135 -2.75 23.41 11.64
CA ALA A 135 -3.23 23.71 10.30
C ALA A 135 -2.42 23.04 9.19
N THR A 136 -1.13 22.75 9.38
CA THR A 136 -0.26 22.08 8.41
C THR A 136 -0.49 20.57 8.32
N ARG A 137 -1.25 19.99 9.24
CA ARG A 137 -1.62 18.57 9.27
C ARG A 137 -3.07 18.32 8.86
N ARG A 138 -3.88 19.37 8.78
CA ARG A 138 -5.29 19.28 8.41
C ARG A 138 -5.46 19.40 6.90
N LEU A 139 -5.82 18.29 6.25
CA LEU A 139 -6.03 18.24 4.81
C LEU A 139 -7.31 18.96 4.38
N ASP A 140 -8.38 18.74 5.11
CA ASP A 140 -9.71 19.32 4.90
C ASP A 140 -10.48 19.35 6.24
N ALA A 141 -11.76 19.69 6.20
CA ALA A 141 -12.60 19.75 7.40
C ALA A 141 -12.76 18.39 8.11
N ARG A 142 -12.45 17.27 7.43
CA ARG A 142 -12.72 15.90 7.90
C ARG A 142 -11.45 15.10 8.15
N THR A 143 -10.30 15.50 7.61
CA THR A 143 -9.08 14.67 7.61
C THR A 143 -7.92 15.39 8.29
N THR A 144 -7.33 14.74 9.29
CA THR A 144 -6.11 15.17 9.97
C THR A 144 -5.03 14.10 9.85
N TYR A 145 -3.83 14.49 9.43
CA TYR A 145 -2.66 13.62 9.39
C TYR A 145 -1.91 13.69 10.72
N LEU A 146 -1.49 12.53 11.26
CA LEU A 146 -0.87 12.43 12.58
C LEU A 146 0.64 12.58 12.55
N ASN A 147 1.33 11.83 11.66
CA ASN A 147 2.79 11.73 11.70
C ASN A 147 3.50 12.92 11.05
N GLN A 148 4.51 13.43 11.75
CA GLN A 148 5.42 14.48 11.28
C GLN A 148 6.83 13.93 11.01
N LYS A 149 7.17 12.78 11.59
CA LYS A 149 8.41 12.03 11.34
C LYS A 149 8.06 10.76 10.57
N LEU A 150 8.80 10.49 9.49
CA LEU A 150 8.53 9.36 8.60
C LEU A 150 8.80 8.02 9.29
N ASP A 151 9.93 7.94 10.01
CA ASP A 151 10.34 6.74 10.73
C ASP A 151 9.64 6.66 12.10
N PRO A 152 8.73 5.69 12.31
CA PRO A 152 8.01 5.56 13.56
C PRO A 152 8.92 5.18 14.75
N ALA A 153 10.08 4.60 14.52
CA ALA A 153 11.04 4.32 15.57
C ALA A 153 11.59 5.59 16.22
N GLN A 154 11.64 6.68 15.46
CA GLN A 154 12.13 8.00 15.92
C GLN A 154 11.04 8.83 16.63
N TRP A 155 9.82 8.32 16.81
CA TRP A 155 8.78 9.02 17.55
C TRP A 155 9.09 9.02 19.04
N GLU A 156 9.16 10.22 19.59
CA GLU A 156 9.37 10.50 21.01
C GLU A 156 8.04 10.63 21.73
N ARG A 157 8.09 10.70 23.07
CA ARG A 157 6.91 10.91 23.92
C ARG A 157 6.05 12.09 23.46
N ALA A 158 6.68 13.23 23.17
CA ALA A 158 5.97 14.43 22.72
C ALA A 158 5.25 14.23 21.37
N ASP A 159 5.82 13.44 20.44
CA ASP A 159 5.16 13.09 19.18
C ASP A 159 3.90 12.28 19.45
N ILE A 160 3.98 11.28 20.34
CA ILE A 160 2.86 10.41 20.68
C ILE A 160 1.76 11.18 21.41
N GLU A 161 2.12 12.03 22.39
CA GLU A 161 1.16 12.87 23.11
C GLU A 161 0.40 13.79 22.15
N ARG A 162 1.08 14.44 21.23
CA ARG A 162 0.46 15.27 20.20
C ARG A 162 -0.46 14.47 19.27
N MET A 163 -0.05 13.26 18.83
CA MET A 163 -0.91 12.41 18.01
C MET A 163 -2.17 11.98 18.77
N LEU A 164 -2.06 11.70 20.07
CA LEU A 164 -3.20 11.40 20.93
C LEU A 164 -4.14 12.59 21.08
N ASP A 165 -3.61 13.82 21.21
CA ASP A 165 -4.42 15.05 21.26
C ASP A 165 -5.20 15.26 19.96
N ASP A 166 -4.57 15.03 18.80
CA ASP A 166 -5.23 15.10 17.49
C ASP A 166 -6.34 14.03 17.34
N ILE A 167 -6.10 12.81 17.83
CA ILE A 167 -7.10 11.71 17.85
C ILE A 167 -8.27 12.07 18.77
N GLU A 168 -7.99 12.59 19.96
CA GLU A 168 -9.02 12.97 20.91
C GLU A 168 -9.86 14.15 20.39
N ALA A 169 -9.23 15.12 19.72
CA ALA A 169 -9.93 16.20 19.04
C ALA A 169 -10.87 15.66 17.92
N ALA A 170 -10.40 14.68 17.14
CA ALA A 170 -11.22 14.03 16.09
C ALA A 170 -12.41 13.27 16.72
N ARG A 171 -12.19 12.57 17.82
CA ARG A 171 -13.22 11.85 18.57
C ARG A 171 -14.31 12.80 19.08
N HIS A 172 -13.94 13.94 19.63
CA HIS A 172 -14.89 14.94 20.16
C HIS A 172 -15.75 15.62 19.07
N CYS A 173 -15.36 15.53 17.80
CA CYS A 173 -16.19 16.04 16.70
C CYS A 173 -17.44 15.19 16.44
N HIS A 174 -17.54 13.97 17.03
CA HIS A 174 -18.67 13.08 16.85
C HIS A 174 -19.41 12.83 18.17
N PRO A 175 -20.78 12.88 18.21
CA PRO A 175 -21.55 12.79 19.46
C PRO A 175 -21.34 11.46 20.22
N HIS A 176 -21.03 10.39 19.53
CA HIS A 176 -20.74 9.08 20.11
C HIS A 176 -19.25 8.80 20.26
N GLY A 177 -18.39 9.78 20.01
CA GLY A 177 -16.95 9.62 20.10
C GLY A 177 -16.36 8.71 19.01
N PHE A 178 -17.00 8.60 17.86
CA PHE A 178 -16.50 7.77 16.75
C PHE A 178 -15.54 8.56 15.87
N TYR A 179 -14.51 7.88 15.40
CA TYR A 179 -13.60 8.37 14.37
C TYR A 179 -13.12 7.20 13.51
N HIS A 180 -12.65 7.49 12.31
CA HIS A 180 -12.08 6.54 11.38
C HIS A 180 -10.56 6.70 11.34
N LEU A 181 -9.83 5.58 11.44
CA LEU A 181 -8.38 5.54 11.38
C LEU A 181 -7.92 4.95 10.04
N ASP A 182 -7.13 5.73 9.30
CA ASP A 182 -6.45 5.33 8.07
C ASP A 182 -4.95 5.23 8.35
N CYS A 183 -4.32 4.10 8.08
CA CYS A 183 -2.94 3.89 8.50
C CYS A 183 -2.14 2.96 7.58
N SER A 184 -0.81 3.00 7.72
CA SER A 184 0.04 1.86 7.46
C SER A 184 0.00 0.93 8.66
N SER A 185 -0.05 -0.36 8.44
CA SER A 185 -0.10 -1.37 9.50
C SER A 185 1.11 -1.31 10.44
N TYR A 186 2.30 -1.15 9.90
CA TYR A 186 3.52 -0.99 10.70
C TYR A 186 3.53 0.31 11.52
N HIS A 187 3.08 1.44 10.94
CA HIS A 187 3.01 2.69 11.68
C HIS A 187 2.03 2.59 12.85
N LEU A 188 0.87 1.95 12.63
CA LEU A 188 -0.10 1.74 13.71
C LEU A 188 0.44 0.80 14.79
N ALA A 189 1.12 -0.29 14.42
CA ALA A 189 1.75 -1.18 15.39
C ALA A 189 2.83 -0.46 16.22
N HIS A 190 3.71 0.31 15.58
CA HIS A 190 4.67 1.15 16.29
C HIS A 190 4.00 2.17 17.22
N PHE A 191 2.92 2.80 16.77
CA PHE A 191 2.17 3.75 17.59
C PHE A 191 1.64 3.09 18.87
N ILE A 192 1.03 1.90 18.76
CA ILE A 192 0.54 1.13 19.91
C ILE A 192 1.69 0.79 20.86
N LEU A 193 2.81 0.30 20.35
CA LEU A 193 3.99 -0.04 21.14
C LEU A 193 4.55 1.19 21.88
N LYS A 194 4.63 2.35 21.21
CA LYS A 194 5.08 3.61 21.83
C LYS A 194 4.10 4.14 22.86
N VAL A 195 2.78 4.06 22.59
CA VAL A 195 1.73 4.40 23.58
C VAL A 195 1.88 3.55 24.84
N ALA A 196 2.13 2.24 24.69
CA ALA A 196 2.37 1.34 25.82
C ALA A 196 3.70 1.67 26.54
N GLN A 197 4.78 1.86 25.80
CA GLN A 197 6.11 2.21 26.31
C GLN A 197 6.09 3.47 27.19
N TYR A 198 5.29 4.47 26.80
CA TYR A 198 5.19 5.74 27.52
C TYR A 198 4.09 5.78 28.59
N GLY A 199 3.37 4.66 28.79
CA GLY A 199 2.28 4.57 29.77
C GLY A 199 1.04 5.41 29.41
N LEU A 200 0.80 5.65 28.12
CA LEU A 200 -0.27 6.52 27.64
C LEU A 200 -1.53 5.76 27.18
N GLY A 201 -1.62 4.45 27.48
CA GLY A 201 -2.71 3.58 27.00
C GLY A 201 -4.11 4.10 27.33
N ALA A 202 -4.31 4.65 28.54
CA ALA A 202 -5.59 5.20 28.96
C ALA A 202 -6.05 6.45 28.14
N ARG A 203 -5.11 7.11 27.45
CA ARG A 203 -5.38 8.28 26.60
C ARG A 203 -5.71 7.90 25.16
N PHE A 204 -5.56 6.61 24.77
CA PHE A 204 -5.79 6.21 23.40
C PHE A 204 -7.23 5.70 23.19
N PRO A 205 -8.16 6.55 22.69
CA PRO A 205 -9.50 6.13 22.38
C PRO A 205 -9.48 5.19 21.18
N LYS A 206 -10.26 4.11 21.22
CA LYS A 206 -10.33 3.15 20.12
C LYS A 206 -11.14 3.70 18.95
N PRO A 207 -10.70 3.52 17.67
CA PRO A 207 -11.45 3.93 16.51
C PRO A 207 -12.71 3.09 16.31
N ALA A 208 -13.68 3.63 15.57
CA ALA A 208 -14.87 2.91 15.16
C ALA A 208 -14.62 2.02 13.93
N SER A 209 -13.61 2.35 13.13
CA SER A 209 -13.17 1.56 11.99
C SER A 209 -11.73 1.88 11.63
N ILE A 210 -11.03 0.92 11.04
CA ILE A 210 -9.65 1.06 10.58
C ILE A 210 -9.57 0.59 9.12
N ILE A 211 -8.92 1.39 8.28
CA ILE A 211 -8.35 0.94 7.02
C ILE A 211 -6.83 0.95 7.16
N HIS A 212 -6.17 -0.16 6.87
CA HIS A 212 -4.74 -0.18 6.64
C HIS A 212 -4.42 -0.43 5.17
N ALA A 213 -3.43 0.31 4.68
CA ALA A 213 -3.02 0.29 3.28
C ALA A 213 -1.53 0.65 3.17
N TYR A 214 -1.10 0.98 1.96
CA TYR A 214 0.22 1.51 1.61
C TYR A 214 1.33 0.48 1.43
N GLU A 215 1.33 -0.61 2.19
CA GLU A 215 2.36 -1.66 2.14
C GLU A 215 1.77 -3.03 2.50
N TYR A 216 2.55 -4.08 2.22
CA TYR A 216 2.19 -5.44 2.64
C TYR A 216 2.14 -5.52 4.17
N THR A 217 1.10 -6.14 4.68
CA THR A 217 0.91 -6.36 6.12
C THR A 217 1.26 -7.80 6.48
N PRO A 218 2.37 -8.05 7.19
CA PRO A 218 2.70 -9.40 7.67
C PRO A 218 1.66 -9.95 8.64
N ALA A 219 1.55 -11.27 8.66
CA ALA A 219 0.60 -11.99 9.51
C ALA A 219 0.74 -11.64 10.99
N ASN A 220 1.96 -11.58 11.51
CA ASN A 220 2.22 -11.20 12.90
C ASN A 220 1.73 -9.79 13.23
N VAL A 221 1.95 -8.84 12.31
CA VAL A 221 1.46 -7.45 12.47
C VAL A 221 -0.07 -7.43 12.43
N ARG A 222 -0.68 -8.15 11.50
CA ARG A 222 -2.14 -8.25 11.41
C ARG A 222 -2.74 -8.83 12.70
N TRP A 223 -2.19 -9.93 13.23
CA TRP A 223 -2.64 -10.52 14.48
C TRP A 223 -2.49 -9.57 15.66
N PHE A 224 -1.32 -8.90 15.77
CA PHE A 224 -1.12 -7.87 16.80
C PHE A 224 -2.19 -6.77 16.74
N LEU A 225 -2.54 -6.29 15.54
CA LEU A 225 -3.58 -5.28 15.38
C LEU A 225 -4.96 -5.83 15.76
N LEU A 226 -5.32 -7.05 15.35
CA LEU A 226 -6.59 -7.69 15.71
C LEU A 226 -6.74 -7.91 17.22
N GLU A 227 -5.65 -8.19 17.93
CA GLU A 227 -5.67 -8.28 19.40
C GLU A 227 -5.89 -6.93 20.08
N ASN A 228 -5.47 -5.84 19.45
CA ASN A 228 -5.59 -4.50 20.01
C ASN A 228 -6.91 -3.78 19.64
N PHE A 229 -7.63 -4.22 18.62
CA PHE A 229 -8.83 -3.56 18.12
C PHE A 229 -9.97 -4.53 17.88
N SER A 230 -11.16 -4.19 18.41
CA SER A 230 -12.40 -4.93 18.19
C SER A 230 -13.23 -4.37 17.02
N CYS A 231 -12.88 -3.19 16.50
CA CYS A 231 -13.57 -2.60 15.35
C CYS A 231 -13.13 -3.29 14.04
N PRO A 232 -13.88 -3.11 12.93
CA PRO A 232 -13.47 -3.62 11.63
C PRO A 232 -12.10 -3.08 11.22
N LEU A 233 -11.20 -4.01 10.87
CA LEU A 233 -9.84 -3.76 10.39
C LEU A 233 -9.76 -4.22 8.93
N ILE A 234 -9.75 -3.27 8.01
CA ILE A 234 -9.87 -3.51 6.57
C ILE A 234 -8.52 -3.28 5.89
N ASP A 235 -8.07 -4.28 5.13
CA ASP A 235 -6.93 -4.16 4.23
C ASP A 235 -7.37 -3.58 2.88
N LEU A 236 -6.63 -2.60 2.39
CA LEU A 236 -6.93 -1.90 1.17
C LEU A 236 -5.75 -1.95 0.20
N PHE A 237 -5.91 -2.68 -0.89
CA PHE A 237 -4.88 -2.82 -1.91
C PHE A 237 -5.11 -1.88 -3.10
N GLY A 238 -4.04 -1.23 -3.55
CA GLY A 238 -4.05 -0.36 -4.73
C GLY A 238 -2.69 0.25 -5.05
N SER A 239 -2.67 1.10 -6.07
CA SER A 239 -1.46 1.79 -6.50
C SER A 239 -1.72 3.26 -6.86
N THR A 240 -0.63 4.03 -6.96
CA THR A 240 -0.70 5.47 -7.28
C THR A 240 -1.32 5.74 -8.65
N GLU A 241 -1.08 4.86 -9.60
CA GLU A 241 -1.52 4.96 -10.99
C GLU A 241 -2.95 4.44 -11.23
N LEU A 242 -3.39 3.46 -10.44
CA LEU A 242 -4.68 2.78 -10.66
C LEU A 242 -5.77 3.20 -9.65
N GLY A 243 -5.36 3.73 -8.47
CA GLY A 243 -6.25 3.86 -7.34
C GLY A 243 -6.38 2.54 -6.59
N TYR A 244 -7.45 2.36 -5.84
CA TYR A 244 -7.68 1.15 -5.07
C TYR A 244 -8.42 0.10 -5.91
N LEU A 245 -7.99 -1.15 -5.79
CA LEU A 245 -8.40 -2.30 -6.60
C LEU A 245 -9.13 -3.36 -5.80
N TYR A 246 -8.69 -3.61 -4.57
CA TYR A 246 -9.25 -4.62 -3.68
C TYR A 246 -9.37 -4.09 -2.27
N TYR A 247 -10.33 -4.63 -1.57
CA TYR A 247 -10.48 -4.53 -0.12
C TYR A 247 -10.80 -5.91 0.45
N ASN A 248 -10.54 -6.13 1.71
CA ASN A 248 -11.08 -7.29 2.40
C ASN A 248 -12.26 -6.90 3.30
N ASP A 249 -13.08 -7.90 3.67
CA ASP A 249 -14.08 -7.79 4.71
C ASP A 249 -13.45 -8.03 6.11
N ARG A 250 -14.27 -7.91 7.16
CA ARG A 250 -13.85 -8.19 8.54
C ARG A 250 -13.35 -9.61 8.78
N HIS A 251 -13.68 -10.56 7.89
CA HIS A 251 -13.25 -11.96 7.95
C HIS A 251 -11.96 -12.21 7.17
N GLY A 252 -11.47 -11.23 6.44
CA GLY A 252 -10.26 -11.30 5.64
C GLY A 252 -10.46 -11.75 4.20
N ASN A 253 -11.70 -11.89 3.72
CA ASN A 253 -11.97 -12.26 2.34
C ASN A 253 -11.81 -11.04 1.43
N TYR A 254 -11.01 -11.18 0.37
CA TYR A 254 -10.80 -10.12 -0.59
C TYR A 254 -11.95 -10.03 -1.60
N SER A 255 -12.34 -8.79 -1.89
CA SER A 255 -13.31 -8.45 -2.93
C SER A 255 -12.74 -7.40 -3.87
N PRO A 256 -12.95 -7.52 -5.18
CA PRO A 256 -12.51 -6.53 -6.15
C PRO A 256 -13.35 -5.25 -6.06
N PHE A 257 -12.69 -4.09 -6.26
CA PHE A 257 -13.30 -2.78 -6.38
C PHE A 257 -12.95 -2.18 -7.76
N LEU A 258 -13.53 -2.78 -8.80
CA LEU A 258 -13.13 -2.59 -10.19
C LEU A 258 -14.04 -1.60 -10.95
N ASP A 259 -14.48 -0.51 -10.30
CA ASP A 259 -15.23 0.55 -11.01
C ASP A 259 -14.41 1.10 -12.19
N LYS A 260 -14.94 0.94 -13.42
CA LYS A 260 -14.26 1.30 -14.69
C LYS A 260 -12.89 0.62 -14.88
N MET A 261 -12.71 -0.55 -14.31
CA MET A 261 -11.50 -1.36 -14.41
C MET A 261 -11.83 -2.81 -14.74
N ARG A 262 -10.89 -3.47 -15.42
CA ARG A 262 -10.89 -4.91 -15.68
C ARG A 262 -9.56 -5.49 -15.26
N LEU A 263 -9.59 -6.66 -14.66
CA LEU A 263 -8.41 -7.39 -14.22
C LEU A 263 -8.25 -8.67 -15.03
N GLU A 264 -7.01 -8.97 -15.41
CA GLU A 264 -6.58 -10.23 -15.99
C GLU A 264 -5.50 -10.82 -15.06
N LEU A 265 -5.59 -12.11 -14.77
CA LEU A 265 -4.57 -12.83 -14.04
C LEU A 265 -3.78 -13.70 -15.03
N VAL A 266 -2.47 -13.45 -15.12
CA VAL A 266 -1.57 -14.19 -16.01
C VAL A 266 -0.62 -15.01 -15.15
N PRO A 267 -0.46 -16.33 -15.42
CA PRO A 267 0.44 -17.18 -14.64
C PRO A 267 1.83 -16.56 -14.51
N PHE A 268 2.37 -16.53 -13.29
CA PHE A 268 3.69 -15.98 -13.03
C PHE A 268 4.75 -17.08 -13.09
N ALA A 269 5.66 -16.97 -14.05
CA ALA A 269 6.73 -17.92 -14.29
C ALA A 269 6.18 -19.37 -14.44
N THR A 270 6.74 -20.33 -13.69
CA THR A 270 6.33 -21.74 -13.69
C THR A 270 5.35 -22.09 -12.56
N SER A 271 4.83 -21.09 -11.86
CA SER A 271 3.87 -21.31 -10.77
C SER A 271 2.48 -21.61 -11.34
N ASN A 272 1.79 -22.58 -10.74
CA ASN A 272 0.40 -22.88 -11.07
C ASN A 272 -0.62 -22.14 -10.19
N THR A 273 -0.14 -21.42 -9.18
CA THR A 273 -1.01 -20.79 -8.18
C THR A 273 -0.75 -19.28 -8.01
N ILE A 274 0.40 -18.78 -8.50
CA ILE A 274 0.77 -17.37 -8.43
C ILE A 274 0.55 -16.72 -9.81
N PHE A 275 -0.13 -15.59 -9.80
CA PHE A 275 -0.48 -14.84 -11.00
C PHE A 275 0.03 -13.40 -10.93
N SER A 276 0.49 -12.89 -12.08
CA SER A 276 0.74 -11.47 -12.31
C SER A 276 -0.57 -10.74 -12.57
N MET A 277 -0.74 -9.56 -11.97
CA MET A 277 -1.93 -8.74 -12.16
C MET A 277 -1.76 -7.81 -13.37
N ILE A 278 -2.62 -7.98 -14.36
CA ILE A 278 -2.73 -7.10 -15.52
C ILE A 278 -4.03 -6.31 -15.40
N VAL A 279 -3.95 -4.98 -15.40
CA VAL A 279 -5.09 -4.10 -15.14
C VAL A 279 -5.38 -3.22 -16.35
N SER A 280 -6.63 -3.22 -16.81
CA SER A 280 -7.14 -2.21 -17.72
C SER A 280 -8.02 -1.24 -16.94
N SER A 281 -7.70 0.05 -16.95
CA SER A 281 -8.40 1.08 -16.19
C SER A 281 -8.58 2.34 -17.01
N VAL A 282 -9.81 2.81 -17.13
CA VAL A 282 -10.17 4.12 -17.67
C VAL A 282 -10.65 5.08 -16.57
N ARG A 283 -10.42 4.72 -15.31
CA ARG A 283 -10.77 5.53 -14.14
C ARG A 283 -10.02 6.86 -14.12
N ASN A 284 -8.78 6.83 -14.55
CA ASN A 284 -7.99 8.02 -14.79
C ASN A 284 -8.20 8.50 -16.25
N PRO A 285 -8.96 9.59 -16.48
CA PRO A 285 -9.32 10.01 -17.84
C PRO A 285 -8.16 10.65 -18.61
N TYR A 286 -7.06 10.97 -17.95
CA TYR A 286 -5.89 11.63 -18.56
C TYR A 286 -4.76 10.67 -18.88
N MET A 287 -4.72 9.52 -18.23
CA MET A 287 -3.76 8.46 -18.45
C MET A 287 -4.42 7.10 -18.23
N PRO A 288 -5.40 6.73 -19.06
CA PRO A 288 -6.00 5.39 -18.99
C PRO A 288 -4.95 4.34 -19.30
N LEU A 289 -4.89 3.29 -18.49
CA LEU A 289 -3.93 2.20 -18.65
C LEU A 289 -4.66 0.96 -19.14
N ILE A 290 -4.31 0.49 -20.34
CA ILE A 290 -4.91 -0.71 -20.95
C ILE A 290 -3.92 -1.86 -20.91
N ARG A 291 -4.34 -2.99 -20.30
CA ARG A 291 -3.53 -4.17 -20.07
C ARG A 291 -2.17 -3.88 -19.40
N TYR A 292 -2.20 -2.99 -18.42
CA TYR A 292 -1.01 -2.59 -17.69
C TYR A 292 -0.58 -3.66 -16.68
N ARG A 293 0.69 -4.08 -16.74
CA ARG A 293 1.31 -4.97 -15.74
C ARG A 293 1.62 -4.15 -14.48
N SER A 294 0.86 -4.41 -13.41
CA SER A 294 1.04 -3.66 -12.14
C SER A 294 2.39 -3.98 -11.47
N GLY A 295 2.92 -5.17 -11.73
CA GLY A 295 4.10 -5.72 -11.08
C GLY A 295 3.80 -6.32 -9.70
N ASP A 296 2.53 -6.51 -9.38
CA ASP A 296 2.07 -7.22 -8.17
C ASP A 296 1.63 -8.63 -8.54
N CYS A 297 1.86 -9.57 -7.62
CA CYS A 297 1.42 -10.95 -7.74
C CYS A 297 0.36 -11.29 -6.69
N VAL A 298 -0.53 -12.18 -7.09
CA VAL A 298 -1.62 -12.71 -6.25
C VAL A 298 -1.68 -14.23 -6.33
N GLN A 299 -2.33 -14.83 -5.35
CA GLN A 299 -2.70 -16.24 -5.35
C GLN A 299 -4.22 -16.36 -5.29
N THR A 300 -4.78 -17.32 -6.03
CA THR A 300 -6.21 -17.67 -6.01
C THR A 300 -6.42 -18.97 -5.24
N VAL A 301 -7.65 -19.15 -4.75
CA VAL A 301 -7.99 -20.31 -3.89
C VAL A 301 -7.83 -21.66 -4.61
N ASP A 302 -8.10 -21.70 -5.91
CA ASP A 302 -8.14 -22.93 -6.70
C ASP A 302 -7.11 -22.96 -7.84
N GLY A 303 -6.20 -21.98 -7.90
CA GLY A 303 -5.25 -21.85 -9.00
C GLY A 303 -5.88 -21.42 -10.33
N SER A 304 -7.14 -20.95 -10.32
CA SER A 304 -7.78 -20.39 -11.50
C SER A 304 -7.36 -18.93 -11.71
N ALA A 305 -7.38 -18.46 -12.95
CA ALA A 305 -7.13 -17.07 -13.29
C ALA A 305 -8.36 -16.17 -13.07
N ASP A 306 -9.11 -16.39 -11.99
CA ASP A 306 -10.31 -15.66 -11.64
C ASP A 306 -10.01 -14.56 -10.61
N PRO A 307 -10.17 -13.28 -10.96
CA PRO A 307 -9.91 -12.16 -10.06
C PRO A 307 -10.79 -12.13 -8.80
N GLU A 308 -11.97 -12.77 -8.84
CA GLU A 308 -12.87 -12.84 -7.67
C GLU A 308 -12.42 -13.89 -6.64
N LYS A 309 -11.48 -14.75 -7.00
CA LYS A 309 -10.98 -15.84 -6.16
C LYS A 309 -9.61 -15.57 -5.53
N ILE A 310 -9.18 -14.32 -5.49
CA ILE A 310 -7.92 -13.94 -4.84
C ILE A 310 -8.05 -14.17 -3.33
N VAL A 311 -7.09 -14.93 -2.79
CA VAL A 311 -7.01 -15.21 -1.35
C VAL A 311 -5.88 -14.47 -0.66
N ARG A 312 -4.84 -14.08 -1.41
CA ARG A 312 -3.76 -13.25 -0.85
C ARG A 312 -2.94 -12.54 -1.93
N PHE A 313 -2.34 -11.43 -1.53
CA PHE A 313 -1.31 -10.74 -2.29
C PHE A 313 0.05 -11.35 -1.97
N CYS A 314 0.81 -11.71 -3.01
CA CYS A 314 2.09 -12.40 -2.88
C CYS A 314 3.30 -11.46 -2.84
N GLY A 315 3.08 -10.15 -3.00
CA GLY A 315 4.13 -9.14 -3.11
C GLY A 315 4.47 -8.80 -4.57
N ARG A 316 5.66 -8.23 -4.77
CA ARG A 316 6.09 -7.73 -6.08
C ARG A 316 6.78 -8.81 -6.92
N GLU A 317 6.49 -8.88 -8.24
CA GLU A 317 7.15 -9.79 -9.19
C GLU A 317 8.68 -9.77 -9.08
N LYS A 318 9.27 -8.58 -9.00
CA LYS A 318 10.71 -8.37 -8.92
C LYS A 318 11.35 -8.73 -7.58
N GLU A 319 10.53 -8.93 -6.55
CA GLU A 319 10.96 -9.30 -5.20
C GLU A 319 10.76 -10.79 -4.93
N MET A 320 10.31 -11.56 -5.92
CA MET A 320 10.23 -13.01 -5.82
C MET A 320 11.61 -13.63 -5.70
N LEU A 321 11.81 -14.47 -4.68
CA LEU A 321 13.05 -15.20 -4.49
C LEU A 321 13.09 -16.47 -5.37
N ARG A 322 14.20 -16.67 -6.06
CA ARG A 322 14.49 -17.95 -6.70
C ARG A 322 15.08 -18.89 -5.66
N ALA A 323 14.34 -19.92 -5.33
CA ALA A 323 14.72 -20.98 -4.40
C ALA A 323 15.15 -22.25 -5.14
N SER A 324 15.71 -23.21 -4.40
CA SER A 324 16.12 -24.52 -4.96
C SER A 324 14.94 -25.30 -5.54
N HIS A 325 13.74 -25.11 -5.00
CA HIS A 325 12.52 -25.85 -5.35
C HIS A 325 11.47 -25.00 -6.07
N GLY A 326 11.81 -23.80 -6.55
CA GLY A 326 10.87 -22.93 -7.25
C GLY A 326 11.00 -21.45 -6.89
N ILE A 327 9.86 -20.80 -6.73
CA ILE A 327 9.77 -19.37 -6.42
C ILE A 327 9.13 -19.22 -5.04
N VAL A 328 9.72 -18.36 -4.19
CA VAL A 328 9.18 -18.00 -2.89
C VAL A 328 8.76 -16.53 -2.93
N SER A 329 7.50 -16.28 -2.72
CA SER A 329 6.93 -14.94 -2.65
C SER A 329 7.15 -14.29 -1.29
N GLN A 330 6.88 -12.98 -1.18
CA GLN A 330 6.87 -12.30 0.12
C GLN A 330 5.88 -12.96 1.10
N ALA A 331 4.70 -13.35 0.62
CA ALA A 331 3.71 -14.00 1.45
C ALA A 331 4.14 -15.40 1.92
N ASP A 332 4.78 -16.19 1.05
CA ASP A 332 5.33 -17.49 1.44
C ASP A 332 6.44 -17.32 2.48
N PHE A 333 7.30 -16.31 2.31
CA PHE A 333 8.35 -16.00 3.28
C PHE A 333 7.77 -15.53 4.62
N ASP A 334 6.70 -14.74 4.60
CA ASP A 334 5.99 -14.31 5.79
C ASP A 334 5.38 -15.50 6.57
N ASP A 335 4.85 -16.51 5.85
CA ASP A 335 4.37 -17.76 6.47
C ASP A 335 5.50 -18.50 7.22
N LEU A 336 6.74 -18.48 6.72
CA LEU A 336 7.89 -19.05 7.43
C LEU A 336 8.20 -18.28 8.70
N ILE A 337 8.17 -16.94 8.62
CA ILE A 337 8.45 -16.04 9.75
C ILE A 337 7.42 -16.26 10.87
N CYS A 338 6.14 -16.17 10.54
CA CYS A 338 5.07 -16.28 11.55
C CYS A 338 4.95 -17.70 12.12
N GLY A 339 5.25 -18.72 11.31
CA GLY A 339 5.29 -20.11 11.76
C GLY A 339 6.44 -20.41 12.71
N ALA A 340 7.52 -19.62 12.73
CA ALA A 340 8.63 -19.76 13.64
C ALA A 340 8.41 -19.01 14.96
N SER A 341 7.90 -17.78 14.91
CA SER A 341 7.56 -17.01 16.09
C SER A 341 6.58 -15.87 15.80
N PRO A 342 5.46 -15.77 16.55
CA PRO A 342 4.52 -14.66 16.45
C PRO A 342 5.10 -13.34 16.99
N ASN A 343 6.25 -13.39 17.68
CA ASN A 343 6.87 -12.22 18.29
C ASN A 343 7.73 -11.41 17.30
N ILE A 344 8.04 -11.92 16.10
CA ILE A 344 8.78 -11.17 15.08
C ILE A 344 7.87 -10.04 14.56
N PHE A 345 8.39 -8.80 14.64
CA PHE A 345 7.65 -7.60 14.27
C PHE A 345 8.03 -7.11 12.87
N VAL A 346 9.26 -6.67 12.68
CA VAL A 346 9.80 -6.27 11.37
C VAL A 346 10.91 -7.23 11.00
N TYR A 347 10.96 -7.61 9.73
CA TYR A 347 12.05 -8.45 9.23
C TYR A 347 12.55 -7.97 7.87
N GLN A 348 13.81 -8.25 7.59
CA GLN A 348 14.45 -7.95 6.30
C GLN A 348 15.50 -9.00 5.97
N LEU A 349 15.32 -9.68 4.83
CA LEU A 349 16.26 -10.65 4.31
C LEU A 349 17.38 -9.93 3.54
N HIS A 350 18.64 -10.22 3.88
CA HIS A 350 19.83 -9.71 3.25
C HIS A 350 20.56 -10.84 2.53
N PRO A 351 20.37 -11.02 1.22
CA PRO A 351 21.15 -12.00 0.46
C PRO A 351 22.61 -11.60 0.39
N GLU A 352 23.51 -12.49 0.85
CA GLU A 352 24.97 -12.25 0.89
C GLU A 352 25.65 -12.94 -0.30
N ALA A 353 25.33 -14.21 -0.53
CA ALA A 353 25.83 -15.03 -1.63
C ALA A 353 24.69 -15.85 -2.24
N LYS A 354 24.99 -16.71 -3.23
CA LYS A 354 23.96 -17.45 -3.98
C LYS A 354 22.99 -18.24 -3.09
N TRP A 355 23.48 -18.81 -1.98
CA TRP A 355 22.70 -19.63 -1.05
C TRP A 355 22.98 -19.25 0.41
N GLN A 356 23.41 -18.03 0.66
CA GLN A 356 23.65 -17.49 1.99
C GLN A 356 22.94 -16.18 2.17
N ALA A 357 22.31 -16.00 3.33
CA ALA A 357 21.60 -14.79 3.68
C ALA A 357 21.71 -14.51 5.19
N CYS A 358 21.50 -13.27 5.54
CA CYS A 358 21.24 -12.86 6.92
C CYS A 358 19.83 -12.32 7.03
N LEU A 359 19.07 -12.77 8.03
CA LEU A 359 17.75 -12.24 8.32
C LEU A 359 17.83 -11.27 9.50
N HIS A 360 17.75 -9.98 9.25
CA HIS A 360 17.57 -8.99 10.28
C HIS A 360 16.12 -9.00 10.76
N TYR A 361 15.90 -9.00 12.06
CA TYR A 361 14.53 -8.93 12.62
C TYR A 361 14.48 -8.11 13.91
N THR A 362 13.35 -7.51 14.17
CA THR A 362 12.96 -6.93 15.45
C THR A 362 11.80 -7.75 16.02
N THR A 363 11.48 -7.55 17.29
CA THR A 363 10.38 -8.24 17.97
C THR A 363 9.44 -7.24 18.65
N PHE A 364 8.18 -7.63 18.88
CA PHE A 364 7.21 -6.78 19.57
C PHE A 364 7.63 -6.47 21.02
N ASN A 365 8.29 -7.40 21.69
CA ASN A 365 8.75 -7.23 23.08
C ASN A 365 10.18 -6.69 23.20
N GLY A 366 10.88 -6.42 22.08
CA GLY A 366 12.26 -5.91 22.03
C GLY A 366 13.34 -6.92 22.39
N ALA A 367 12.99 -8.17 22.76
CA ALA A 367 13.95 -9.22 23.11
C ALA A 367 14.30 -10.10 21.90
N PRO A 368 15.53 -10.65 21.81
CA PRO A 368 15.86 -11.63 20.78
C PRO A 368 14.99 -12.88 20.89
N LEU A 369 14.84 -13.61 19.78
CA LEU A 369 14.19 -14.92 19.77
C LEU A 369 14.91 -15.89 20.73
N LEU A 370 14.14 -16.81 21.29
CA LEU A 370 14.72 -17.93 22.03
C LEU A 370 15.60 -18.78 21.09
N PRO A 371 16.67 -19.44 21.59
CA PRO A 371 17.53 -20.26 20.72
C PRO A 371 16.78 -21.29 19.87
N ARG A 372 15.74 -21.91 20.42
CA ARG A 372 14.88 -22.87 19.72
C ARG A 372 14.07 -22.22 18.57
N GLU A 373 13.55 -21.01 18.78
CA GLU A 373 12.79 -20.27 17.76
C GLU A 373 13.72 -19.79 16.62
N ALA A 374 14.91 -19.31 16.97
CA ALA A 374 15.93 -18.91 15.98
C ALA A 374 16.38 -20.12 15.14
N ALA A 375 16.61 -21.28 15.75
CA ALA A 375 16.97 -22.52 15.05
C ALA A 375 15.81 -23.03 14.16
N ASP A 376 14.56 -22.97 14.63
CA ASP A 376 13.39 -23.34 13.82
C ASP A 376 13.22 -22.40 12.61
N LEU A 377 13.38 -21.10 12.82
CA LEU A 377 13.36 -20.10 11.75
C LEU A 377 14.42 -20.37 10.68
N GLN A 378 15.67 -20.60 11.09
CA GLN A 378 16.76 -20.95 10.19
C GLN A 378 16.43 -22.20 9.37
N ARG A 379 15.98 -23.27 10.03
CA ARG A 379 15.61 -24.55 9.39
C ARG A 379 14.49 -24.33 8.36
N ARG A 380 13.41 -23.62 8.72
CA ARG A 380 12.28 -23.33 7.82
C ARG A 380 12.71 -22.58 6.56
N ILE A 381 13.54 -21.53 6.74
CA ILE A 381 14.07 -20.77 5.60
C ILE A 381 14.91 -21.65 4.72
N GLN A 382 15.79 -22.49 5.29
CA GLN A 382 16.64 -23.40 4.53
C GLN A 382 15.82 -24.45 3.75
N GLU A 383 14.83 -25.05 4.38
CA GLU A 383 13.93 -26.05 3.74
C GLU A 383 13.15 -25.43 2.57
N ALA A 384 12.62 -24.20 2.75
CA ALA A 384 11.81 -23.56 1.72
C ALA A 384 12.62 -22.93 0.60
N THR A 385 13.79 -22.37 0.89
CA THR A 385 14.56 -21.56 -0.06
C THR A 385 15.86 -22.22 -0.53
N GLY A 386 16.38 -23.16 0.23
CA GLY A 386 17.73 -23.72 0.06
C GLY A 386 18.83 -22.79 0.58
N MET A 387 18.50 -21.65 1.18
CA MET A 387 19.47 -20.68 1.70
C MET A 387 19.86 -21.03 3.14
N ASP A 388 21.18 -21.03 3.41
CA ASP A 388 21.69 -20.96 4.77
C ASP A 388 21.51 -19.53 5.27
N CYS A 389 20.59 -19.34 6.23
CA CYS A 389 20.14 -18.04 6.68
C CYS A 389 20.41 -17.87 8.19
N THR A 390 21.20 -16.87 8.54
CA THR A 390 21.50 -16.53 9.94
C THR A 390 20.52 -15.47 10.46
N PRO A 391 19.61 -15.79 11.42
CA PRO A 391 18.78 -14.80 12.06
C PRO A 391 19.59 -13.88 12.98
N LEU A 392 19.43 -12.57 12.82
CA LEU A 392 20.13 -11.55 13.58
C LEU A 392 19.18 -10.53 14.16
N HIS A 393 19.01 -10.54 15.48
CA HIS A 393 18.21 -9.56 16.18
C HIS A 393 18.76 -8.15 16.04
N ARG A 394 17.88 -7.21 15.74
CA ARG A 394 18.18 -5.78 15.64
C ARG A 394 17.24 -5.00 16.58
N THR A 395 17.71 -3.92 17.12
CA THR A 395 16.87 -2.97 17.87
C THR A 395 16.05 -2.09 16.94
N HIS A 396 16.51 -1.95 15.68
CA HIS A 396 15.90 -1.15 14.64
C HIS A 396 16.21 -1.71 13.25
N ILE A 397 15.26 -1.59 12.34
CA ILE A 397 15.42 -1.80 10.89
C ILE A 397 15.00 -0.51 10.21
N ASP A 398 15.87 0.01 9.35
CA ASP A 398 15.64 1.29 8.67
C ASP A 398 14.43 1.24 7.74
N ILE A 399 13.58 2.25 7.87
CA ILE A 399 12.49 2.46 6.94
C ILE A 399 13.01 3.10 5.65
N GLY A 400 12.53 2.66 4.51
CA GLY A 400 12.93 3.22 3.23
C GLY A 400 12.46 4.67 3.04
N LYS A 401 13.05 5.39 2.07
CA LYS A 401 12.66 6.78 1.73
C LYS A 401 11.18 6.94 1.36
N SER A 402 10.49 5.85 1.06
CA SER A 402 9.04 5.81 0.79
C SER A 402 8.20 5.69 2.06
N GLY A 403 8.81 5.62 3.25
CA GLY A 403 8.12 5.36 4.51
C GLY A 403 7.65 3.92 4.68
N LYS A 404 8.23 2.97 3.94
CA LYS A 404 7.85 1.55 3.94
C LYS A 404 9.04 0.68 4.28
N TYR A 405 8.76 -0.42 4.98
CA TYR A 405 9.74 -1.46 5.18
C TYR A 405 9.89 -2.33 3.93
N ALA A 406 11.13 -2.67 3.58
CA ALA A 406 11.43 -3.62 2.53
C ALA A 406 11.75 -4.96 3.18
N TRP A 407 11.04 -6.04 2.81
CA TRP A 407 11.30 -7.38 3.34
C TRP A 407 12.58 -8.00 2.75
N LEU A 408 13.01 -7.53 1.57
CA LEU A 408 14.22 -7.95 0.88
C LEU A 408 15.14 -6.74 0.75
N ALA A 409 16.34 -6.83 1.34
CA ALA A 409 17.36 -5.80 1.20
C ALA A 409 17.87 -5.75 -0.24
N LYS A 410 18.20 -4.56 -0.71
CA LYS A 410 18.87 -4.36 -1.99
C LYS A 410 20.32 -4.75 -1.90
N LYS A 411 20.84 -5.36 -2.96
CA LYS A 411 22.29 -5.45 -3.17
C LYS A 411 22.89 -4.12 -3.54
#